data_ae62fc98dc13b108ea696de8f1a4238f
#
_entry.id   ae62fc98dc13b108ea696de8f1a4238f
#
_cell.length_a   1.000
_cell.length_b   1.000
_cell.length_c   1.000
_cell.angle_alpha   90.00
_cell.angle_beta   90.00
_cell.angle_gamma   90.00
#
_symmetry.space_group_name_H-M   'P 1'
#
loop_
_entity.id
_entity.type
_entity.pdbx_description
1 polymer ?
#
loop_
_entity_poly.entity_id
_entity_poly.type
_entity_poly.pdbx_seq_one_letter_code
_entity_poly.pdbx_strand_id
1 'polypeptide(L)'
;INCMNTVLADKPNLPKPDDSIPFQIVSDFTPAGDQPQAIAKLLDGIAKDEKDQVLLGVTGSGKTFTMAHVIQSIGRPTIVLAPNKTLAAQLYGEMKAFFPHNAVEYFVSYYDYYQPEAYVPRSDTYIEKDASINEQIDRMRHAATRALLERRDVIIVASVSCIYGIGSLESYQSMTIPLKAGDRVEIADLLTQFVALQYRRNDQNFIRGAFRVRGDTVEIFPAHYEDRAWRLSFFGDEIEEIHEFDPLSGEKSAKLETITIYANSHYVTPRPTVQQAIGKIKTELKERL
;
A
#
# COMPACT_ATOMS: atom_id res chain seq x y z
N ILE A 1 -9.48 -26.95 -11.33
CA ILE A 1 -9.37 -25.81 -12.27
C ILE A 1 -10.71 -25.02 -12.31
N ASN A 2 -11.39 -24.80 -11.21
CA ASN A 2 -12.66 -24.05 -11.17
C ASN A 2 -12.81 -23.19 -9.91
N CYS A 3 -11.72 -22.63 -9.36
CA CYS A 3 -11.76 -21.81 -8.14
C CYS A 3 -11.55 -20.30 -8.36
N MET A 4 -11.51 -19.81 -9.60
CA MET A 4 -11.24 -18.38 -9.84
C MET A 4 -12.47 -17.53 -10.22
N ASN A 5 -13.64 -18.13 -10.44
CA ASN A 5 -14.81 -17.37 -10.87
C ASN A 5 -15.82 -17.01 -9.76
N THR A 6 -15.54 -17.35 -8.49
CA THR A 6 -16.50 -17.10 -7.39
C THR A 6 -16.13 -15.92 -6.50
N VAL A 7 -15.02 -15.23 -6.75
CA VAL A 7 -14.53 -14.12 -5.90
C VAL A 7 -14.91 -12.74 -6.42
N LEU A 8 -15.65 -12.65 -7.54
CA LEU A 8 -16.06 -11.37 -8.12
C LEU A 8 -17.51 -10.94 -7.78
N ALA A 9 -18.26 -11.76 -7.06
CA ALA A 9 -19.59 -11.41 -6.56
C ALA A 9 -19.47 -10.90 -5.12
N ASP A 10 -19.91 -9.68 -4.87
CA ASP A 10 -19.90 -8.91 -3.63
C ASP A 10 -18.55 -8.25 -3.27
N LYS A 11 -18.13 -7.30 -4.12
CA LYS A 11 -17.22 -6.24 -3.65
C LYS A 11 -18.00 -5.37 -2.67
N PRO A 12 -17.55 -5.22 -1.41
CA PRO A 12 -18.11 -4.17 -0.56
C PRO A 12 -18.00 -2.85 -1.34
N ASN A 13 -19.08 -2.06 -1.31
CA ASN A 13 -19.12 -0.74 -1.91
C ASN A 13 -18.06 0.14 -1.23
N LEU A 14 -16.82 0.05 -1.72
CA LEU A 14 -15.79 0.99 -1.33
C LEU A 14 -16.28 2.37 -1.77
N PRO A 15 -16.24 3.39 -0.92
CA PRO A 15 -16.53 4.75 -1.34
C PRO A 15 -15.66 5.02 -2.58
N LYS A 16 -16.27 5.52 -3.65
CA LYS A 16 -15.52 5.94 -4.84
C LYS A 16 -14.60 7.05 -4.37
N PRO A 17 -13.29 6.92 -4.48
CA PRO A 17 -12.41 8.01 -4.14
C PRO A 17 -12.66 9.15 -5.14
N ASP A 18 -12.97 10.32 -4.65
CA ASP A 18 -13.26 11.49 -5.50
C ASP A 18 -12.00 12.03 -6.22
N ASP A 19 -10.81 11.49 -5.89
CA ASP A 19 -9.51 11.93 -6.41
C ASP A 19 -9.02 11.16 -7.65
N SER A 20 -9.77 10.19 -8.15
CA SER A 20 -9.37 9.42 -9.34
C SER A 20 -9.53 10.25 -10.59
N ILE A 21 -8.47 10.39 -11.37
CA ILE A 21 -8.45 11.07 -12.67
C ILE A 21 -8.18 10.06 -13.79
N PRO A 22 -8.61 10.32 -15.03
CA PRO A 22 -8.21 9.47 -16.15
C PRO A 22 -6.68 9.37 -16.28
N PHE A 23 -6.18 8.22 -16.68
CA PHE A 23 -4.75 8.10 -16.99
C PHE A 23 -4.39 9.04 -18.15
N GLN A 24 -3.37 9.86 -17.93
CA GLN A 24 -2.88 10.80 -18.93
C GLN A 24 -1.35 10.73 -19.03
N ILE A 25 -0.87 10.29 -20.19
CA ILE A 25 0.56 10.29 -20.50
C ILE A 25 1.04 11.71 -20.75
N VAL A 26 2.14 12.07 -20.09
CA VAL A 26 2.92 13.27 -20.36
C VAL A 26 4.24 12.84 -21.01
N SER A 27 4.44 13.18 -22.30
CA SER A 27 5.63 12.81 -23.04
C SER A 27 5.82 13.73 -24.23
N ASP A 28 7.07 14.05 -24.56
CA ASP A 28 7.45 14.75 -25.79
C ASP A 28 7.45 13.84 -27.01
N PHE A 29 7.28 12.52 -26.81
CA PHE A 29 7.29 11.51 -27.86
C PHE A 29 5.88 11.04 -28.18
N THR A 30 5.69 10.66 -29.45
CA THR A 30 4.50 9.96 -29.94
C THR A 30 4.88 8.54 -30.37
N PRO A 31 3.96 7.56 -30.28
CA PRO A 31 4.21 6.22 -30.76
C PRO A 31 4.67 6.21 -32.24
N ALA A 32 5.78 5.54 -32.52
CA ALA A 32 6.38 5.51 -33.84
C ALA A 32 6.77 4.08 -34.27
N GLY A 33 7.06 3.88 -35.55
CA GLY A 33 7.39 2.55 -36.09
C GLY A 33 6.26 1.55 -35.92
N ASP A 34 6.56 0.40 -35.29
CA ASP A 34 5.61 -0.68 -35.06
C ASP A 34 4.76 -0.49 -33.78
N GLN A 35 5.05 0.53 -32.97
CA GLN A 35 4.36 0.76 -31.68
C GLN A 35 2.85 1.00 -31.86
N PRO A 36 2.37 1.84 -32.80
CA PRO A 36 0.93 2.04 -32.97
C PRO A 36 0.19 0.74 -33.30
N GLN A 37 0.79 -0.12 -34.13
CA GLN A 37 0.21 -1.41 -34.48
C GLN A 37 0.22 -2.38 -33.29
N ALA A 38 1.30 -2.39 -32.50
CA ALA A 38 1.39 -3.20 -31.28
C ALA A 38 0.34 -2.79 -30.24
N ILE A 39 0.16 -1.47 -30.01
CA ILE A 39 -0.86 -0.94 -29.11
C ILE A 39 -2.25 -1.39 -29.57
N ALA A 40 -2.56 -1.22 -30.87
CA ALA A 40 -3.88 -1.61 -31.41
C ALA A 40 -4.17 -3.11 -31.24
N LYS A 41 -3.17 -3.98 -31.47
CA LYS A 41 -3.30 -5.43 -31.29
C LYS A 41 -3.51 -5.81 -29.81
N LEU A 42 -2.76 -5.21 -28.90
CA LEU A 42 -2.91 -5.47 -27.46
C LEU A 42 -4.28 -5.04 -26.96
N LEU A 43 -4.80 -3.89 -27.40
CA LEU A 43 -6.13 -3.41 -27.06
C LEU A 43 -7.25 -4.30 -27.65
N ASP A 44 -7.09 -4.78 -28.86
CA ASP A 44 -8.03 -5.72 -29.49
C ASP A 44 -8.08 -7.05 -28.72
N GLY A 45 -6.92 -7.59 -28.32
CA GLY A 45 -6.85 -8.78 -27.48
C GLY A 45 -7.52 -8.59 -26.11
N ILE A 46 -7.30 -7.43 -25.47
CA ILE A 46 -7.99 -7.10 -24.19
C ILE A 46 -9.50 -6.98 -24.38
N ALA A 47 -9.96 -6.39 -25.50
CA ALA A 47 -11.39 -6.29 -25.82
C ALA A 47 -12.04 -7.65 -26.07
N LYS A 48 -11.27 -8.65 -26.50
CA LYS A 48 -11.69 -10.04 -26.70
C LYS A 48 -11.50 -10.94 -25.46
N ASP A 49 -11.14 -10.36 -24.31
CA ASP A 49 -10.84 -11.08 -23.08
C ASP A 49 -9.71 -12.13 -23.22
N GLU A 50 -8.75 -11.89 -24.13
CA GLU A 50 -7.54 -12.71 -24.23
C GLU A 50 -6.73 -12.58 -22.92
N LYS A 51 -6.54 -13.69 -22.22
CA LYS A 51 -5.91 -13.71 -20.90
C LYS A 51 -4.41 -13.44 -20.97
N ASP A 52 -3.76 -13.93 -22.02
CA ASP A 52 -2.31 -13.92 -22.18
C ASP A 52 -1.95 -13.27 -23.53
N GLN A 53 -1.12 -12.25 -23.48
CA GLN A 53 -0.58 -11.58 -24.64
C GLN A 53 0.93 -11.35 -24.46
N VAL A 54 1.69 -11.44 -25.54
CA VAL A 54 3.14 -11.27 -25.51
C VAL A 54 3.55 -10.11 -26.41
N LEU A 55 4.20 -9.10 -25.81
CA LEU A 55 4.86 -8.02 -26.53
C LEU A 55 6.35 -8.34 -26.70
N LEU A 56 6.75 -8.75 -27.90
CA LEU A 56 8.14 -9.04 -28.23
C LEU A 56 8.82 -7.82 -28.85
N GLY A 57 10.00 -7.49 -28.34
CA GLY A 57 10.79 -6.37 -28.88
C GLY A 57 12.19 -6.33 -28.27
N VAL A 58 13.16 -5.83 -29.03
CA VAL A 58 14.53 -5.65 -28.58
C VAL A 58 14.62 -4.61 -27.45
N THR A 59 15.73 -4.59 -26.72
CA THR A 59 16.00 -3.54 -25.73
C THR A 59 16.04 -2.18 -26.42
N GLY A 60 15.40 -1.18 -25.82
CA GLY A 60 15.33 0.17 -26.41
C GLY A 60 14.22 0.38 -27.45
N SER A 61 13.41 -0.63 -27.79
CA SER A 61 12.29 -0.49 -28.74
C SER A 61 11.07 0.26 -28.19
N GLY A 62 11.14 0.78 -26.96
CA GLY A 62 10.04 1.51 -26.33
C GLY A 62 8.88 0.64 -25.82
N LYS A 63 9.15 -0.61 -25.41
CA LYS A 63 8.11 -1.49 -24.84
C LYS A 63 7.38 -0.86 -23.67
N THR A 64 8.09 -0.21 -22.75
CA THR A 64 7.48 0.48 -21.60
C THR A 64 6.54 1.59 -22.06
N PHE A 65 6.94 2.37 -23.06
CA PHE A 65 6.11 3.42 -23.65
C PHE A 65 4.87 2.85 -24.36
N THR A 66 5.03 1.75 -25.09
CA THR A 66 3.90 1.00 -25.69
C THR A 66 2.91 0.56 -24.62
N MET A 67 3.39 -0.01 -23.51
CA MET A 67 2.52 -0.43 -22.39
C MET A 67 1.88 0.75 -21.68
N ALA A 68 2.55 1.89 -21.56
CA ALA A 68 1.94 3.10 -21.01
C ALA A 68 0.73 3.54 -21.83
N HIS A 69 0.81 3.52 -23.16
CA HIS A 69 -0.33 3.82 -24.03
C HIS A 69 -1.49 2.81 -23.89
N VAL A 70 -1.16 1.53 -23.71
CA VAL A 70 -2.19 0.50 -23.43
C VAL A 70 -2.86 0.81 -22.09
N ILE A 71 -2.11 1.09 -21.02
CA ILE A 71 -2.64 1.43 -19.68
C ILE A 71 -3.57 2.65 -19.76
N GLN A 72 -3.13 3.72 -20.43
CA GLN A 72 -3.96 4.91 -20.63
C GLN A 72 -5.28 4.57 -21.32
N SER A 73 -5.22 3.75 -22.38
CA SER A 73 -6.40 3.42 -23.18
C SER A 73 -7.42 2.54 -22.46
N ILE A 74 -6.95 1.60 -21.62
CA ILE A 74 -7.85 0.70 -20.86
C ILE A 74 -8.43 1.36 -19.61
N GLY A 75 -7.76 2.35 -19.03
CA GLY A 75 -8.25 3.10 -17.86
C GLY A 75 -8.47 2.25 -16.60
N ARG A 76 -7.75 1.12 -16.45
CA ARG A 76 -7.92 0.19 -15.31
C ARG A 76 -6.72 0.22 -14.37
N PRO A 77 -6.90 -0.01 -13.06
CA PRO A 77 -5.78 -0.26 -12.16
C PRO A 77 -4.88 -1.36 -12.71
N THR A 78 -3.57 -1.10 -12.70
CA THR A 78 -2.59 -1.96 -13.37
C THR A 78 -1.48 -2.34 -12.42
N ILE A 79 -1.04 -3.61 -12.47
CA ILE A 79 0.18 -4.06 -11.80
C ILE A 79 1.24 -4.41 -12.82
N VAL A 80 2.45 -3.88 -12.61
CA VAL A 80 3.66 -4.16 -13.40
C VAL A 80 4.60 -4.99 -12.54
N LEU A 81 4.79 -6.25 -12.88
CA LEU A 81 5.66 -7.16 -12.14
C LEU A 81 7.06 -7.21 -12.75
N ALA A 82 8.06 -6.94 -11.92
CA ALA A 82 9.47 -7.04 -12.29
C ALA A 82 10.16 -8.18 -11.52
N PRO A 83 11.16 -8.86 -12.12
CA PRO A 83 11.83 -10.01 -11.48
C PRO A 83 12.71 -9.62 -10.29
N ASN A 84 13.13 -8.37 -10.18
CA ASN A 84 13.98 -7.89 -9.08
C ASN A 84 13.73 -6.42 -8.75
N LYS A 85 14.29 -5.95 -7.61
CA LYS A 85 14.14 -4.57 -7.13
C LYS A 85 14.70 -3.52 -8.11
N THR A 86 15.83 -3.79 -8.75
CA THR A 86 16.52 -2.85 -9.64
C THR A 86 15.67 -2.54 -10.88
N LEU A 87 15.15 -3.59 -11.51
CA LEU A 87 14.27 -3.42 -12.66
C LEU A 87 12.92 -2.80 -12.27
N ALA A 88 12.39 -3.17 -11.09
CA ALA A 88 11.19 -2.54 -10.56
C ALA A 88 11.41 -1.03 -10.34
N ALA A 89 12.55 -0.61 -9.81
CA ALA A 89 12.89 0.80 -9.60
C ALA A 89 12.97 1.57 -10.93
N GLN A 90 13.60 0.96 -11.96
CA GLN A 90 13.65 1.56 -13.29
C GLN A 90 12.25 1.74 -13.88
N LEU A 91 11.42 0.68 -13.88
CA LEU A 91 10.04 0.73 -14.39
C LEU A 91 9.17 1.72 -13.62
N TYR A 92 9.36 1.81 -12.28
CA TYR A 92 8.69 2.79 -11.46
C TYR A 92 9.04 4.23 -11.89
N GLY A 93 10.32 4.52 -12.10
CA GLY A 93 10.78 5.83 -12.59
C GLY A 93 10.21 6.17 -13.96
N GLU A 94 10.22 5.22 -14.91
CA GLU A 94 9.66 5.40 -16.25
C GLU A 94 8.14 5.65 -16.18
N MET A 95 7.38 4.83 -15.43
CA MET A 95 5.93 5.01 -15.28
C MET A 95 5.58 6.30 -14.57
N LYS A 96 6.33 6.70 -13.53
CA LYS A 96 6.14 7.97 -12.83
C LYS A 96 6.37 9.18 -13.73
N ALA A 97 7.34 9.09 -14.66
CA ALA A 97 7.58 10.13 -15.65
C ALA A 97 6.45 10.21 -16.69
N PHE A 98 5.89 9.06 -17.12
CA PHE A 98 4.76 9.04 -18.06
C PHE A 98 3.44 9.48 -17.42
N PHE A 99 3.22 9.18 -16.15
CA PHE A 99 1.98 9.45 -15.42
C PHE A 99 2.22 10.31 -14.17
N PRO A 100 2.70 11.56 -14.30
CA PRO A 100 3.06 12.40 -13.15
C PRO A 100 1.86 12.77 -12.27
N HIS A 101 0.65 12.75 -12.82
CA HIS A 101 -0.59 13.15 -12.13
C HIS A 101 -1.42 11.96 -11.59
N ASN A 102 -1.10 10.75 -12.02
CA ASN A 102 -1.75 9.52 -11.56
C ASN A 102 -0.97 8.87 -10.41
N ALA A 103 -1.62 7.95 -9.71
CA ALA A 103 -0.99 7.22 -8.63
C ALA A 103 -0.07 6.12 -9.18
N VAL A 104 1.21 6.40 -9.27
CA VAL A 104 2.23 5.39 -9.58
C VAL A 104 2.96 5.05 -8.29
N GLU A 105 2.87 3.78 -7.88
CA GLU A 105 3.32 3.32 -6.58
C GLU A 105 4.31 2.17 -6.69
N TYR A 106 5.19 2.04 -5.68
CA TYR A 106 6.28 1.08 -5.66
C TYR A 106 6.07 0.04 -4.55
N PHE A 107 6.09 -1.25 -4.92
CA PHE A 107 5.83 -2.33 -3.98
C PHE A 107 6.84 -3.47 -4.13
N VAL A 108 7.93 -3.39 -3.38
CA VAL A 108 9.01 -4.40 -3.36
C VAL A 108 9.31 -4.84 -1.93
N SER A 109 10.22 -5.81 -1.76
CA SER A 109 10.67 -6.20 -0.41
C SER A 109 11.31 -5.02 0.32
N TYR A 110 10.90 -4.77 1.55
CA TYR A 110 11.44 -3.71 2.41
C TYR A 110 12.76 -4.08 3.08
N TYR A 111 13.23 -5.32 2.95
CA TYR A 111 14.54 -5.71 3.46
C TYR A 111 15.66 -5.21 2.54
N ASP A 112 16.59 -4.44 3.08
CA ASP A 112 17.85 -4.11 2.41
C ASP A 112 18.85 -5.25 2.57
N TYR A 113 18.82 -5.89 3.72
CA TYR A 113 19.62 -7.06 4.05
C TYR A 113 18.77 -8.08 4.81
N TYR A 114 18.94 -9.34 4.49
CA TYR A 114 18.28 -10.45 5.18
C TYR A 114 19.20 -11.65 5.23
N GLN A 115 19.60 -12.06 6.42
CA GLN A 115 20.34 -13.29 6.69
C GLN A 115 19.45 -14.20 7.56
N PRO A 116 19.03 -15.37 7.07
CA PRO A 116 18.33 -16.32 7.91
C PRO A 116 19.27 -16.93 8.93
N GLU A 117 18.71 -17.37 10.04
CA GLU A 117 19.44 -18.20 11.00
C GLU A 117 19.95 -19.49 10.33
N ALA A 118 21.17 -19.87 10.68
CA ALA A 118 21.79 -21.10 10.20
C ALA A 118 22.72 -21.72 11.27
N TYR A 119 22.77 -23.05 11.31
CA TYR A 119 23.73 -23.78 12.14
C TYR A 119 24.75 -24.48 11.25
N VAL A 120 26.03 -24.25 11.52
CA VAL A 120 27.13 -24.87 10.81
C VAL A 120 27.76 -25.96 11.69
N PRO A 121 27.41 -27.26 11.50
CA PRO A 121 27.84 -28.36 12.38
C PRO A 121 29.35 -28.55 12.44
N ARG A 122 30.07 -28.20 11.35
CA ARG A 122 31.53 -28.37 11.28
C ARG A 122 32.32 -27.49 12.25
N SER A 123 31.79 -26.30 12.53
CA SER A 123 32.43 -25.30 13.42
C SER A 123 31.66 -25.09 14.71
N ASP A 124 30.57 -25.85 14.93
CA ASP A 124 29.65 -25.66 16.06
C ASP A 124 29.22 -24.18 16.22
N THR A 125 28.93 -23.56 15.06
CA THR A 125 28.64 -22.13 15.02
C THR A 125 27.18 -21.92 14.66
N TYR A 126 26.46 -21.19 15.50
CA TYR A 126 25.14 -20.68 15.22
C TYR A 126 25.22 -19.27 14.64
N ILE A 127 24.70 -19.08 13.45
CA ILE A 127 24.57 -17.77 12.81
C ILE A 127 23.17 -17.24 13.13
N GLU A 128 23.12 -16.15 13.84
CA GLU A 128 21.84 -15.52 14.18
C GLU A 128 21.17 -14.88 12.96
N LYS A 129 19.84 -14.80 13.02
CA LYS A 129 19.08 -14.04 12.04
C LYS A 129 19.42 -12.58 12.10
N ASP A 130 19.75 -11.98 10.96
CA ASP A 130 19.98 -10.55 10.84
C ASP A 130 19.14 -9.96 9.68
N ALA A 131 18.53 -8.80 9.91
CA ALA A 131 17.69 -8.15 8.91
C ALA A 131 17.69 -6.64 9.09
N SER A 132 17.87 -5.93 8.00
CA SER A 132 17.74 -4.47 7.94
C SER A 132 16.53 -4.08 7.12
N ILE A 133 15.63 -3.29 7.71
CA ILE A 133 14.41 -2.79 7.07
C ILE A 133 14.66 -1.39 6.55
N ASN A 134 14.31 -1.17 5.28
CA ASN A 134 14.30 0.16 4.67
C ASN A 134 12.95 0.83 4.96
N GLU A 135 12.95 1.83 5.82
CA GLU A 135 11.74 2.55 6.24
C GLU A 135 11.07 3.30 5.08
N GLN A 136 11.84 3.78 4.10
CA GLN A 136 11.29 4.45 2.93
C GLN A 136 10.52 3.47 2.04
N ILE A 137 11.06 2.28 1.80
CA ILE A 137 10.37 1.24 1.03
C ILE A 137 9.14 0.76 1.79
N ASP A 138 9.22 0.61 3.11
CA ASP A 138 8.05 0.25 3.93
C ASP A 138 6.93 1.29 3.80
N ARG A 139 7.25 2.58 3.88
CA ARG A 139 6.31 3.67 3.64
C ARG A 139 5.68 3.60 2.24
N MET A 140 6.50 3.38 1.19
CA MET A 140 6.01 3.26 -0.19
C MET A 140 5.04 2.08 -0.35
N ARG A 141 5.27 0.97 0.36
CA ARG A 141 4.34 -0.18 0.39
C ARG A 141 3.00 0.20 1.01
N HIS A 142 3.01 0.94 2.11
CA HIS A 142 1.78 1.46 2.72
C HIS A 142 1.04 2.44 1.80
N ALA A 143 1.77 3.32 1.12
CA ALA A 143 1.21 4.24 0.12
C ALA A 143 0.55 3.47 -1.04
N ALA A 144 1.20 2.42 -1.55
CA ALA A 144 0.67 1.58 -2.60
C ALA A 144 -0.64 0.87 -2.20
N THR A 145 -0.68 0.30 -0.99
CA THR A 145 -1.90 -0.35 -0.48
C THR A 145 -3.04 0.65 -0.31
N ARG A 146 -2.75 1.82 0.25
CA ARG A 146 -3.72 2.91 0.36
C ARG A 146 -4.25 3.35 -1.01
N ALA A 147 -3.36 3.61 -1.96
CA ALA A 147 -3.73 4.05 -3.30
C ALA A 147 -4.70 3.06 -3.99
N LEU A 148 -4.47 1.75 -3.85
CA LEU A 148 -5.37 0.71 -4.37
C LEU A 148 -6.75 0.73 -3.73
N LEU A 149 -6.86 1.12 -2.47
CA LEU A 149 -8.13 1.20 -1.75
C LEU A 149 -8.90 2.48 -2.06
N GLU A 150 -8.18 3.60 -2.25
CA GLU A 150 -8.77 4.93 -2.41
C GLU A 150 -8.93 5.37 -3.87
N ARG A 151 -8.14 4.82 -4.83
CA ARG A 151 -8.08 5.33 -6.21
C ARG A 151 -8.28 4.22 -7.24
N ARG A 152 -8.71 4.62 -8.45
CA ARG A 152 -8.85 3.73 -9.60
C ARG A 152 -7.77 3.96 -10.67
N ASP A 153 -7.13 5.10 -10.65
CA ASP A 153 -6.05 5.48 -11.54
C ASP A 153 -4.68 5.12 -10.94
N VAL A 154 -4.50 3.84 -10.61
CA VAL A 154 -3.32 3.32 -9.88
C VAL A 154 -2.50 2.39 -10.76
N ILE A 155 -1.19 2.62 -10.80
CA ILE A 155 -0.19 1.71 -11.36
C ILE A 155 0.74 1.27 -10.24
N ILE A 156 0.75 -0.02 -9.94
CA ILE A 156 1.66 -0.61 -8.95
C ILE A 156 2.83 -1.25 -9.69
N VAL A 157 4.04 -0.76 -9.43
CA VAL A 157 5.26 -1.43 -9.90
C VAL A 157 5.82 -2.27 -8.76
N ALA A 158 5.81 -3.59 -8.94
CA ALA A 158 6.09 -4.54 -7.88
C ALA A 158 7.14 -5.58 -8.25
N SER A 159 7.73 -6.19 -7.25
CA SER A 159 8.52 -7.43 -7.38
C SER A 159 7.73 -8.62 -6.83
N VAL A 160 8.31 -9.81 -6.91
CA VAL A 160 7.72 -11.07 -6.38
C VAL A 160 7.26 -10.97 -4.92
N SER A 161 7.78 -10.03 -4.14
CA SER A 161 7.36 -9.80 -2.75
C SER A 161 5.90 -9.35 -2.58
N CYS A 162 5.24 -8.94 -3.64
CA CYS A 162 3.79 -8.63 -3.62
C CYS A 162 2.90 -9.87 -3.56
N ILE A 163 3.46 -11.07 -3.80
CA ILE A 163 2.71 -12.34 -3.81
C ILE A 163 2.69 -12.99 -2.41
N TYR A 164 3.70 -12.68 -1.57
CA TYR A 164 3.89 -13.34 -0.29
C TYR A 164 3.69 -12.41 0.89
N GLY A 165 3.16 -12.96 1.99
CA GLY A 165 3.15 -12.30 3.30
C GLY A 165 2.25 -11.06 3.38
N ILE A 166 1.24 -10.97 2.55
CA ILE A 166 0.18 -9.95 2.65
C ILE A 166 -1.04 -10.64 3.25
N GLY A 167 -1.61 -10.06 4.31
CA GLY A 167 -2.85 -10.53 4.92
C GLY A 167 -4.03 -10.51 3.95
N SER A 168 -5.21 -11.00 4.39
CA SER A 168 -6.40 -10.91 3.55
C SER A 168 -6.84 -9.45 3.37
N LEU A 169 -7.34 -9.12 2.19
CA LEU A 169 -7.87 -7.80 1.87
C LEU A 169 -9.00 -7.41 2.83
N GLU A 170 -9.89 -8.34 3.13
CA GLU A 170 -11.02 -8.13 4.03
C GLU A 170 -10.55 -7.79 5.44
N SER A 171 -9.52 -8.48 5.93
CA SER A 171 -8.93 -8.19 7.25
C SER A 171 -8.30 -6.80 7.27
N TYR A 172 -7.59 -6.41 6.23
CA TYR A 172 -6.95 -5.10 6.15
C TYR A 172 -8.00 -3.98 6.05
N GLN A 173 -9.05 -4.15 5.25
CA GLN A 173 -10.15 -3.19 5.13
C GLN A 173 -10.97 -3.05 6.41
N SER A 174 -11.21 -4.15 7.13
CA SER A 174 -11.92 -4.12 8.41
C SER A 174 -11.13 -3.38 9.51
N MET A 175 -9.86 -3.08 9.26
CA MET A 175 -8.95 -2.40 10.18
C MET A 175 -8.58 -1.00 9.66
N THR A 176 -9.55 -0.31 9.10
CA THR A 176 -9.48 1.11 8.79
C THR A 176 -10.41 1.89 9.70
N ILE A 177 -10.04 3.11 10.07
CA ILE A 177 -10.85 4.00 10.88
C ILE A 177 -11.16 5.24 10.03
N PRO A 178 -12.35 5.33 9.43
CA PRO A 178 -12.83 6.55 8.80
C PRO A 178 -13.25 7.53 9.90
N LEU A 179 -12.84 8.79 9.80
CA LEU A 179 -13.19 9.87 10.70
C LEU A 179 -13.58 11.11 9.90
N LYS A 180 -14.61 11.79 10.39
CA LYS A 180 -15.12 13.02 9.80
C LYS A 180 -15.23 14.12 10.86
N ALA A 181 -15.03 15.37 10.47
CA ALA A 181 -15.36 16.51 11.33
C ALA A 181 -16.86 16.49 11.68
N GLY A 182 -17.18 16.61 12.97
CA GLY A 182 -18.52 16.45 13.54
C GLY A 182 -18.85 15.05 14.05
N ASP A 183 -17.98 14.04 13.84
CA ASP A 183 -18.17 12.71 14.39
C ASP A 183 -18.03 12.74 15.93
N ARG A 184 -18.85 11.93 16.61
CA ARG A 184 -18.76 11.73 18.06
C ARG A 184 -18.04 10.43 18.36
N VAL A 185 -16.86 10.57 18.91
CA VAL A 185 -15.96 9.45 19.25
C VAL A 185 -15.29 9.75 20.58
N GLU A 186 -15.43 8.86 21.54
CA GLU A 186 -14.69 8.96 22.81
C GLU A 186 -13.18 8.82 22.53
N ILE A 187 -12.38 9.79 23.00
CA ILE A 187 -10.92 9.80 22.76
C ILE A 187 -10.28 8.48 23.22
N ALA A 188 -10.67 7.95 24.36
CA ALA A 188 -10.13 6.70 24.90
C ALA A 188 -10.35 5.50 23.95
N ASP A 189 -11.53 5.42 23.34
CA ASP A 189 -11.87 4.37 22.38
C ASP A 189 -11.07 4.53 21.09
N LEU A 190 -10.92 5.77 20.61
CA LEU A 190 -10.10 6.08 19.42
C LEU A 190 -8.64 5.67 19.63
N LEU A 191 -8.06 6.01 20.79
CA LEU A 191 -6.69 5.61 21.12
C LEU A 191 -6.52 4.09 21.20
N THR A 192 -7.52 3.39 21.72
CA THR A 192 -7.53 1.92 21.75
C THR A 192 -7.55 1.33 20.34
N GLN A 193 -8.32 1.94 19.43
CA GLN A 193 -8.34 1.55 18.02
C GLN A 193 -6.97 1.82 17.35
N PHE A 194 -6.30 2.96 17.63
CA PHE A 194 -4.96 3.22 17.09
C PHE A 194 -3.95 2.16 17.51
N VAL A 195 -3.96 1.74 18.77
CA VAL A 195 -3.10 0.65 19.25
C VAL A 195 -3.45 -0.68 18.55
N ALA A 196 -4.73 -0.96 18.30
CA ALA A 196 -5.15 -2.14 17.55
C ALA A 196 -4.63 -2.10 16.10
N LEU A 197 -4.56 -0.92 15.48
CA LEU A 197 -3.94 -0.68 14.17
C LEU A 197 -2.41 -0.65 14.19
N GLN A 198 -1.77 -0.97 15.31
CA GLN A 198 -0.32 -1.02 15.51
C GLN A 198 0.38 0.35 15.54
N TYR A 199 -0.36 1.43 15.76
CA TYR A 199 0.25 2.72 16.08
C TYR A 199 0.77 2.72 17.52
N ARG A 200 1.85 3.48 17.75
CA ARG A 200 2.47 3.59 19.08
C ARG A 200 2.27 4.99 19.65
N ARG A 201 1.88 5.06 20.91
CA ARG A 201 1.87 6.35 21.60
C ARG A 201 3.30 6.82 21.85
N ASN A 202 3.63 8.01 21.37
CA ASN A 202 4.90 8.65 21.64
C ASN A 202 4.74 10.16 21.68
N ASP A 203 4.66 10.70 22.90
CA ASP A 203 4.41 12.12 23.10
C ASP A 203 5.70 12.97 22.96
N GLN A 204 6.89 12.34 23.00
CA GLN A 204 8.19 13.01 22.92
C GLN A 204 8.77 12.98 21.51
N ASN A 205 8.80 11.81 20.89
CA ASN A 205 9.37 11.61 19.56
C ASN A 205 8.23 11.24 18.58
N PHE A 206 7.69 12.24 17.90
CA PHE A 206 6.56 12.07 16.98
C PHE A 206 7.07 11.70 15.59
N ILE A 207 7.17 10.41 15.35
CA ILE A 207 7.65 9.81 14.11
C ILE A 207 6.52 9.06 13.40
N ARG A 208 6.75 8.66 12.17
CA ARG A 208 5.83 7.84 11.36
C ARG A 208 5.35 6.60 12.15
N GLY A 209 4.06 6.32 12.12
CA GLY A 209 3.44 5.22 12.88
C GLY A 209 3.24 5.52 14.36
N ALA A 210 3.43 6.77 14.79
CA ALA A 210 3.14 7.20 16.15
C ALA A 210 1.88 8.08 16.23
N PHE A 211 1.29 8.11 17.40
CA PHE A 211 0.30 9.12 17.79
C PHE A 211 0.68 9.75 19.12
N ARG A 212 0.20 10.96 19.35
CA ARG A 212 0.36 11.67 20.62
C ARG A 212 -0.91 12.41 21.02
N VAL A 213 -1.06 12.69 22.30
CA VAL A 213 -2.26 13.35 22.86
C VAL A 213 -1.84 14.52 23.74
N ARG A 214 -2.45 15.66 23.53
CA ARG A 214 -2.22 16.88 24.31
C ARG A 214 -3.56 17.56 24.62
N GLY A 215 -4.10 17.32 25.81
CA GLY A 215 -5.45 17.79 26.16
C GLY A 215 -6.49 17.21 25.21
N ASP A 216 -7.30 18.08 24.62
CA ASP A 216 -8.36 17.72 23.68
C ASP A 216 -7.86 17.61 22.23
N THR A 217 -6.55 17.42 22.03
CA THR A 217 -5.95 17.29 20.71
C THR A 217 -5.26 15.93 20.57
N VAL A 218 -5.63 15.20 19.54
CA VAL A 218 -5.00 13.94 19.15
C VAL A 218 -4.27 14.15 17.82
N GLU A 219 -3.01 13.79 17.77
CA GLU A 219 -2.20 13.84 16.56
C GLU A 219 -1.74 12.45 16.17
N ILE A 220 -1.81 12.14 14.89
CA ILE A 220 -1.39 10.86 14.33
C ILE A 220 -0.50 11.07 13.09
N PHE A 221 0.61 10.34 13.02
CA PHE A 221 1.49 10.32 11.85
C PHE A 221 1.29 9.03 11.06
N PRO A 222 0.50 9.06 9.97
CA PRO A 222 0.15 7.88 9.20
C PRO A 222 1.37 7.16 8.61
N ALA A 223 1.27 5.83 8.46
CA ALA A 223 2.35 4.98 7.96
C ALA A 223 2.76 5.28 6.51
N HIS A 224 1.87 5.84 5.71
CA HIS A 224 2.06 6.10 4.28
C HIS A 224 2.56 7.51 3.94
N TYR A 225 2.60 8.41 4.92
CA TYR A 225 3.12 9.77 4.71
C TYR A 225 4.58 9.90 5.15
N GLU A 226 5.29 10.85 4.54
CA GLU A 226 6.68 11.19 4.86
C GLU A 226 6.79 12.47 5.68
N ASP A 227 6.01 13.48 5.29
CA ASP A 227 6.13 14.87 5.72
C ASP A 227 4.81 15.44 6.26
N ARG A 228 3.80 14.60 6.48
CA ARG A 228 2.46 15.04 6.86
C ARG A 228 1.89 14.20 7.97
N ALA A 229 1.24 14.88 8.90
CA ALA A 229 0.50 14.26 9.98
C ALA A 229 -0.88 14.89 10.11
N TRP A 230 -1.78 14.23 10.82
CA TRP A 230 -3.12 14.74 11.06
C TRP A 230 -3.29 15.11 12.52
N ARG A 231 -3.97 16.25 12.73
CA ARG A 231 -4.36 16.78 14.03
C ARG A 231 -5.86 16.82 14.10
N LEU A 232 -6.42 16.12 15.09
CA LEU A 232 -7.83 16.10 15.43
C LEU A 232 -8.01 16.95 16.69
N SER A 233 -8.82 17.99 16.60
CA SER A 233 -9.21 18.83 17.74
C SER A 233 -10.60 18.41 18.19
N PHE A 234 -10.75 18.16 19.49
CA PHE A 234 -11.99 17.69 20.09
C PHE A 234 -12.63 18.78 20.96
N PHE A 235 -13.95 18.79 20.96
CA PHE A 235 -14.74 19.48 21.96
C PHE A 235 -15.61 18.44 22.67
N GLY A 236 -15.21 18.02 23.87
CA GLY A 236 -15.76 16.84 24.52
C GLY A 236 -15.48 15.58 23.70
N ASP A 237 -16.54 14.89 23.27
CA ASP A 237 -16.45 13.68 22.44
C ASP A 237 -16.64 13.96 20.93
N GLU A 238 -16.75 15.21 20.52
CA GLU A 238 -16.97 15.60 19.12
C GLU A 238 -15.67 16.06 18.47
N ILE A 239 -15.36 15.53 17.27
CA ILE A 239 -14.24 16.00 16.43
C ILE A 239 -14.65 17.34 15.82
N GLU A 240 -14.16 18.45 16.37
CA GLU A 240 -14.47 19.80 15.89
C GLU A 240 -13.76 20.09 14.55
N GLU A 241 -12.47 19.75 14.47
CA GLU A 241 -11.65 20.03 13.29
C GLU A 241 -10.60 18.94 13.05
N ILE A 242 -10.33 18.71 11.76
CA ILE A 242 -9.23 17.87 11.30
C ILE A 242 -8.30 18.73 10.44
N HIS A 243 -7.02 18.76 10.80
CA HIS A 243 -5.99 19.47 10.05
C HIS A 243 -4.86 18.55 9.62
N GLU A 244 -4.40 18.74 8.40
CA GLU A 244 -3.10 18.25 7.97
C GLU A 244 -2.04 19.26 8.43
N PHE A 245 -0.88 18.78 8.90
CA PHE A 245 0.21 19.62 9.34
C PHE A 245 1.58 18.94 9.12
N ASP A 246 2.62 19.74 9.03
CA ASP A 246 4.01 19.29 9.00
C ASP A 246 4.45 18.87 10.41
N PRO A 247 4.84 17.60 10.64
CA PRO A 247 5.22 17.12 11.97
C PRO A 247 6.50 17.74 12.53
N LEU A 248 7.37 18.34 11.68
CA LEU A 248 8.61 19.01 12.09
C LEU A 248 8.36 20.44 12.53
N SER A 249 7.70 21.24 11.70
CA SER A 249 7.41 22.66 11.99
C SER A 249 6.15 22.85 12.83
N GLY A 250 5.21 21.91 12.79
CA GLY A 250 3.88 22.03 13.39
C GLY A 250 2.92 22.92 12.58
N GLU A 251 3.34 23.40 11.41
CA GLU A 251 2.57 24.29 10.56
C GLU A 251 1.40 23.55 9.91
N LYS A 252 0.19 24.14 10.01
CA LYS A 252 -1.02 23.58 9.39
C LYS A 252 -0.99 23.84 7.89
N SER A 253 -1.17 22.78 7.07
CA SER A 253 -1.18 22.86 5.61
C SER A 253 -2.58 22.90 5.02
N ALA A 254 -3.50 22.09 5.55
CA ALA A 254 -4.88 22.02 5.04
C ALA A 254 -5.87 21.69 6.16
N LYS A 255 -7.11 22.17 6.01
CA LYS A 255 -8.26 21.70 6.79
C LYS A 255 -8.95 20.59 6.00
N LEU A 256 -9.18 19.45 6.63
CA LEU A 256 -9.78 18.28 6.03
C LEU A 256 -11.17 18.05 6.61
N GLU A 257 -12.11 17.60 5.78
CA GLU A 257 -13.43 17.19 6.25
C GLU A 257 -13.43 15.72 6.70
N THR A 258 -12.68 14.89 6.02
CA THR A 258 -12.63 13.44 6.27
C THR A 258 -11.21 12.92 6.15
N ILE A 259 -10.86 11.92 6.97
CA ILE A 259 -9.64 11.15 6.87
C ILE A 259 -9.94 9.67 7.03
N THR A 260 -9.10 8.81 6.47
CA THR A 260 -9.14 7.36 6.74
C THR A 260 -7.78 6.92 7.28
N ILE A 261 -7.77 6.38 8.49
CA ILE A 261 -6.57 5.86 9.14
C ILE A 261 -6.45 4.39 8.81
N TYR A 262 -5.34 4.02 8.17
CA TYR A 262 -4.98 2.66 7.79
C TYR A 262 -4.05 2.03 8.82
N ALA A 263 -4.01 0.71 8.88
CA ALA A 263 -3.10 0.00 9.77
C ALA A 263 -1.63 0.36 9.52
N ASN A 264 -0.86 0.47 10.61
CA ASN A 264 0.58 0.75 10.57
C ASN A 264 1.43 -0.49 10.23
N SER A 265 0.80 -1.58 9.81
CA SER A 265 1.46 -2.81 9.37
C SER A 265 0.56 -3.57 8.41
N HIS A 266 1.15 -4.20 7.39
CA HIS A 266 0.44 -5.14 6.50
C HIS A 266 0.09 -6.47 7.18
N TYR A 267 0.69 -6.74 8.35
CA TYR A 267 0.55 -8.00 9.09
C TYR A 267 -0.38 -7.90 10.29
N VAL A 268 -1.31 -6.98 10.27
CA VAL A 268 -2.26 -6.87 11.37
C VAL A 268 -3.28 -7.99 11.29
N THR A 269 -3.43 -8.72 12.39
CA THR A 269 -4.33 -9.88 12.48
C THR A 269 -5.41 -9.59 13.51
N PRO A 270 -6.71 -9.73 13.17
CA PRO A 270 -7.80 -9.53 14.09
C PRO A 270 -7.68 -10.45 15.32
N ARG A 271 -8.04 -9.95 16.52
CA ARG A 271 -7.96 -10.71 17.78
C ARG A 271 -8.58 -12.10 17.73
N PRO A 272 -9.77 -12.32 17.12
CA PRO A 272 -10.35 -13.66 17.02
C PRO A 272 -9.46 -14.65 16.27
N THR A 273 -8.82 -14.19 15.18
CA THR A 273 -7.89 -15.02 14.39
C THR A 273 -6.64 -15.39 15.18
N VAL A 274 -6.10 -14.45 15.97
CA VAL A 274 -4.96 -14.70 16.88
C VAL A 274 -5.34 -15.74 17.94
N GLN A 275 -6.51 -15.62 18.57
CA GLN A 275 -6.98 -16.58 19.57
C GLN A 275 -7.17 -17.99 18.98
N GLN A 276 -7.71 -18.08 17.76
CA GLN A 276 -7.84 -19.35 17.06
C GLN A 276 -6.48 -19.97 16.74
N ALA A 277 -5.52 -19.17 16.29
CA ALA A 277 -4.15 -19.62 16.04
C ALA A 277 -3.47 -20.14 17.31
N ILE A 278 -3.60 -19.41 18.43
CA ILE A 278 -3.10 -19.86 19.76
C ILE A 278 -3.71 -21.21 20.15
N GLY A 279 -5.01 -21.41 19.93
CA GLY A 279 -5.68 -22.67 20.18
C GLY A 279 -5.09 -23.82 19.35
N LYS A 280 -4.88 -23.62 18.06
CA LYS A 280 -4.26 -24.60 17.17
C LYS A 280 -2.82 -24.94 17.57
N ILE A 281 -2.02 -23.91 17.87
CA ILE A 281 -0.62 -24.09 18.33
C ILE A 281 -0.57 -24.94 19.62
N LYS A 282 -1.47 -24.66 20.59
CA LYS A 282 -1.53 -25.44 21.83
C LYS A 282 -1.91 -26.89 21.60
N THR A 283 -2.81 -27.15 20.65
CA THR A 283 -3.20 -28.53 20.29
C THR A 283 -2.04 -29.26 19.62
N GLU A 284 -1.41 -28.64 18.62
CA GLU A 284 -0.25 -29.22 17.94
C GLU A 284 0.90 -29.49 18.89
N LEU A 285 1.18 -28.58 19.83
CA LEU A 285 2.22 -28.78 20.84
C LEU A 285 1.95 -30.03 21.69
N LYS A 286 0.69 -30.24 22.11
CA LYS A 286 0.32 -31.44 22.88
C LYS A 286 0.44 -32.75 22.11
N GLU A 287 0.25 -32.70 20.78
CA GLU A 287 0.39 -33.87 19.93
C GLU A 287 1.86 -34.22 19.64
N ARG A 288 2.77 -33.23 19.80
CA ARG A 288 4.21 -33.39 19.54
C ARG A 288 5.04 -33.73 20.80
N LEU A 289 4.52 -33.43 21.99
CA LEU A 289 5.13 -33.77 23.28
C LEU A 289 4.64 -35.15 23.76
#